data_a94ee6d1d276de7f2f9c943e26b5c83b
#
_entry.id   a94ee6d1d276de7f2f9c943e26b5c83b
#
_cell.length_a   1.000
_cell.length_b   1.000
_cell.length_c   1.000
_cell.angle_alpha   90.00
_cell.angle_beta   90.00
_cell.angle_gamma   90.00
#
_symmetry.space_group_name_H-M   'P 1'
#
loop_
_entity.id
_entity.type
_entity.pdbx_description
1 polymer ?
#
loop_
_entity_poly.entity_id
_entity_poly.type
_entity_poly.pdbx_seq_one_letter_code
_entity_poly.pdbx_strand_id
1 'polypeptide(L)'
;MSPFASQYGGEPVITKSTHHDNFISEFETTLNCQDIIDYYQYIADNGLTIKRHAEKGAADSQVFMHELPVEYFHDNLSRSVFQRWNYLTEQALRDYVLKYDILVGRRFQHTMAKLQKTEPGQGYHAWHYESTPAAPYRKLATMIYLNDNFEGGETEFLYQHCRITPKAGKFVIFPCDWSWTHRGNPPLNNDKYIVTAWVEEYPTPGQ
;
A
#
# COMPACT_ATOMS: atom_id res chain seq x y z
N MET A 1 -4.82 5.21 -26.25
CA MET A 1 -4.58 3.86 -25.71
C MET A 1 -3.07 3.69 -25.60
N SER A 2 -2.56 3.42 -24.41
CA SER A 2 -1.12 3.17 -24.18
C SER A 2 -0.69 1.92 -24.98
N PRO A 3 0.44 1.94 -25.70
CA PRO A 3 0.93 0.79 -26.45
C PRO A 3 1.32 -0.41 -25.56
N PHE A 4 1.24 -0.28 -24.23
CA PHE A 4 1.64 -1.29 -23.26
C PHE A 4 0.47 -2.15 -22.73
N ALA A 5 -0.78 -1.85 -23.12
CA ALA A 5 -1.96 -2.56 -22.63
C ALA A 5 -2.06 -4.04 -23.04
N SER A 6 -1.28 -4.49 -24.02
CA SER A 6 -1.47 -5.82 -24.62
C SER A 6 -0.56 -6.93 -24.09
N GLN A 7 0.51 -6.63 -23.35
CA GLN A 7 1.47 -7.64 -22.89
C GLN A 7 1.34 -8.01 -21.40
N TYR A 8 0.74 -7.14 -20.56
CA TYR A 8 0.70 -7.32 -19.09
C TYR A 8 -0.71 -7.14 -18.47
N GLY A 9 -1.76 -7.36 -19.24
CA GLY A 9 -3.15 -7.14 -18.78
C GLY A 9 -3.59 -5.67 -18.93
N GLY A 10 -4.92 -5.43 -18.91
CA GLY A 10 -5.50 -4.09 -18.99
C GLY A 10 -5.19 -3.23 -17.77
N GLU A 11 -5.48 -1.92 -17.85
CA GLU A 11 -5.42 -1.03 -16.70
C GLU A 11 -6.32 -1.56 -15.57
N PRO A 12 -5.84 -1.60 -14.30
CA PRO A 12 -6.66 -2.06 -13.20
C PRO A 12 -7.80 -1.06 -12.96
N VAL A 13 -8.97 -1.56 -12.59
CA VAL A 13 -10.12 -0.73 -12.26
C VAL A 13 -10.63 -1.07 -10.86
N ILE A 14 -11.22 -0.07 -10.21
CA ILE A 14 -11.98 -0.26 -8.98
C ILE A 14 -13.36 -0.81 -9.36
N THR A 15 -13.69 -1.97 -8.81
CA THR A 15 -14.98 -2.63 -9.08
C THR A 15 -16.02 -2.36 -8.00
N LYS A 16 -15.55 -1.99 -6.79
CA LYS A 16 -16.40 -1.64 -5.66
C LYS A 16 -15.65 -0.76 -4.69
N SER A 17 -16.31 0.30 -4.20
CA SER A 17 -15.84 1.15 -3.12
C SER A 17 -16.73 0.97 -1.89
N THR A 18 -16.13 0.86 -0.72
CA THR A 18 -16.82 0.83 0.57
C THR A 18 -16.17 1.87 1.48
N HIS A 19 -16.92 2.90 1.85
CA HIS A 19 -16.47 3.95 2.75
C HIS A 19 -17.12 3.76 4.11
N HIS A 20 -16.30 3.60 5.15
CA HIS A 20 -16.77 3.47 6.52
C HIS A 20 -16.85 4.84 7.20
N ASP A 21 -17.73 4.98 8.18
CA ASP A 21 -17.93 6.26 8.92
C ASP A 21 -16.67 6.69 9.71
N ASN A 22 -15.73 5.78 9.89
CA ASN A 22 -14.44 6.03 10.55
C ASN A 22 -13.31 6.46 9.59
N PHE A 23 -13.62 6.92 8.39
CA PHE A 23 -12.67 7.38 7.36
C PHE A 23 -11.74 6.30 6.80
N ILE A 24 -11.99 5.03 7.06
CA ILE A 24 -11.33 3.93 6.39
C ILE A 24 -12.13 3.61 5.13
N SER A 25 -11.46 3.47 3.99
CA SER A 25 -12.11 3.09 2.73
C SER A 25 -11.43 1.88 2.14
N GLU A 26 -12.25 0.91 1.71
CA GLU A 26 -11.82 -0.33 1.05
C GLU A 26 -12.28 -0.32 -0.40
N PHE A 27 -11.41 -0.71 -1.32
CA PHE A 27 -11.66 -0.78 -2.74
C PHE A 27 -11.34 -2.18 -3.25
N GLU A 28 -12.29 -2.83 -3.89
CA GLU A 28 -12.04 -4.07 -4.63
C GLU A 28 -11.57 -3.71 -6.03
N THR A 29 -10.50 -4.36 -6.51
CA THR A 29 -9.84 -3.99 -7.75
C THR A 29 -9.60 -5.21 -8.66
N THR A 30 -9.36 -4.95 -9.94
CA THR A 30 -8.95 -5.96 -10.92
C THR A 30 -7.44 -6.03 -11.10
N LEU A 31 -6.65 -5.48 -10.17
CA LEU A 31 -5.19 -5.51 -10.26
C LEU A 31 -4.69 -6.96 -10.33
N ASN A 32 -3.86 -7.25 -11.32
CA ASN A 32 -3.11 -8.51 -11.34
C ASN A 32 -2.00 -8.45 -10.27
N CYS A 33 -2.32 -8.97 -9.10
CA CYS A 33 -1.41 -8.95 -7.94
C CYS A 33 -0.18 -9.85 -8.15
N GLN A 34 -0.30 -10.93 -8.95
CA GLN A 34 0.80 -11.86 -9.18
C GLN A 34 1.98 -11.17 -9.86
N ASP A 35 1.74 -10.26 -10.80
CA ASP A 35 2.83 -9.52 -11.46
C ASP A 35 3.68 -8.70 -10.46
N ILE A 36 3.03 -8.17 -9.40
CA ILE A 36 3.75 -7.42 -8.35
C ILE A 36 4.52 -8.36 -7.43
N ILE A 37 3.96 -9.54 -7.12
CA ILE A 37 4.65 -10.58 -6.34
C ILE A 37 5.86 -11.09 -7.13
N ASP A 38 5.71 -11.36 -8.41
CA ASP A 38 6.81 -11.81 -9.29
C ASP A 38 7.92 -10.75 -9.38
N TYR A 39 7.53 -9.48 -9.47
CA TYR A 39 8.48 -8.37 -9.42
C TYR A 39 9.22 -8.31 -8.08
N TYR A 40 8.51 -8.45 -6.95
CA TYR A 40 9.16 -8.53 -5.63
C TYR A 40 10.16 -9.69 -5.58
N GLN A 41 9.78 -10.87 -6.07
CA GLN A 41 10.66 -12.05 -6.07
C GLN A 41 11.91 -11.80 -6.92
N TYR A 42 11.75 -11.21 -8.09
CA TYR A 42 12.89 -10.82 -8.94
C TYR A 42 13.86 -9.88 -8.19
N ILE A 43 13.36 -8.88 -7.47
CA ILE A 43 14.19 -7.97 -6.66
C ILE A 43 14.87 -8.74 -5.51
N ALA A 44 14.16 -9.63 -4.85
CA ALA A 44 14.67 -10.43 -3.73
C ALA A 44 15.79 -11.40 -4.18
N ASP A 45 15.62 -12.05 -5.32
CA ASP A 45 16.61 -12.98 -5.90
C ASP A 45 17.91 -12.26 -6.29
N ASN A 46 17.83 -10.95 -6.55
CA ASN A 46 19.00 -10.10 -6.80
C ASN A 46 19.57 -9.46 -5.52
N GLY A 47 19.07 -9.84 -4.34
CA GLY A 47 19.62 -9.38 -3.05
C GLY A 47 19.31 -7.92 -2.71
N LEU A 48 18.30 -7.30 -3.33
CA LEU A 48 17.97 -5.89 -3.20
C LEU A 48 16.86 -5.60 -2.17
N THR A 49 16.44 -6.60 -1.41
CA THR A 49 15.49 -6.41 -0.31
C THR A 49 16.20 -6.12 1.00
N ILE A 50 15.57 -5.33 1.84
CA ILE A 50 16.01 -5.01 3.20
C ILE A 50 15.19 -5.86 4.19
N LYS A 51 15.87 -6.68 4.98
CA LYS A 51 15.23 -7.43 6.07
C LYS A 51 15.17 -6.58 7.33
N ARG A 52 13.97 -6.44 7.89
CA ARG A 52 13.78 -5.92 9.24
C ARG A 52 13.74 -7.07 10.23
N HIS A 53 14.37 -6.88 11.39
CA HIS A 53 14.40 -7.88 12.46
C HIS A 53 13.51 -7.46 13.62
N ALA A 54 12.97 -8.43 14.34
CA ALA A 54 11.92 -8.29 15.35
C ALA A 54 12.23 -7.38 16.57
N GLU A 55 13.42 -6.83 16.68
CA GLU A 55 13.85 -6.01 17.84
C GLU A 55 12.97 -4.77 18.12
N LYS A 56 12.18 -4.34 17.13
CA LYS A 56 11.27 -3.20 17.23
C LYS A 56 9.80 -3.55 16.95
N GLY A 57 9.42 -4.82 17.08
CA GLY A 57 8.05 -5.26 16.78
C GLY A 57 7.68 -5.25 15.30
N ALA A 58 8.69 -5.21 14.41
CA ALA A 58 8.51 -5.28 12.97
C ALA A 58 9.50 -6.27 12.38
N ALA A 59 8.99 -7.35 11.79
CA ALA A 59 9.79 -8.35 11.07
C ALA A 59 9.18 -8.59 9.70
N ASP A 60 9.88 -8.23 8.67
CA ASP A 60 9.51 -8.45 7.26
C ASP A 60 10.73 -8.28 6.34
N SER A 61 10.54 -8.55 5.07
CA SER A 61 11.48 -8.18 4.01
C SER A 61 10.80 -7.16 3.09
N GLN A 62 11.46 -6.05 2.83
CA GLN A 62 10.88 -4.93 2.11
C GLN A 62 11.82 -4.35 1.07
N VAL A 63 11.23 -3.65 0.11
CA VAL A 63 11.94 -2.79 -0.85
C VAL A 63 11.15 -1.50 -1.06
N PHE A 64 11.84 -0.36 -1.00
CA PHE A 64 11.29 0.91 -1.46
C PHE A 64 11.56 1.03 -2.96
N MET A 65 10.48 1.15 -3.73
CA MET A 65 10.59 1.12 -5.19
C MET A 65 11.49 2.23 -5.76
N HIS A 66 11.55 3.39 -5.11
CA HIS A 66 12.38 4.53 -5.54
C HIS A 66 13.88 4.40 -5.15
N GLU A 67 14.23 3.45 -4.28
CA GLU A 67 15.62 3.20 -3.85
C GLU A 67 16.31 2.13 -4.71
N LEU A 68 15.57 1.53 -5.65
CA LEU A 68 16.14 0.53 -6.54
C LEU A 68 17.12 1.17 -7.53
N PRO A 69 18.22 0.47 -7.89
CA PRO A 69 19.10 0.90 -8.96
C PRO A 69 18.36 1.10 -10.28
N VAL A 70 18.81 2.09 -11.07
CA VAL A 70 18.12 2.53 -12.31
C VAL A 70 17.87 1.40 -13.30
N GLU A 71 18.75 0.42 -13.39
CA GLU A 71 18.61 -0.74 -14.26
C GLU A 71 17.36 -1.58 -13.96
N TYR A 72 16.86 -1.56 -12.72
CA TYR A 72 15.64 -2.27 -12.32
C TYR A 72 14.35 -1.51 -12.64
N PHE A 73 14.44 -0.24 -13.05
CA PHE A 73 13.29 0.56 -13.51
C PHE A 73 13.09 0.51 -15.03
N HIS A 74 14.04 -0.02 -15.78
CA HIS A 74 14.02 0.03 -17.24
C HIS A 74 13.46 -1.20 -17.91
N ASP A 75 13.21 -2.28 -17.19
CA ASP A 75 12.52 -3.44 -17.75
C ASP A 75 11.02 -3.19 -17.90
N ASN A 76 10.38 -4.00 -18.73
CA ASN A 76 8.96 -3.85 -19.02
C ASN A 76 8.07 -4.23 -17.83
N LEU A 77 8.54 -5.12 -16.95
CA LEU A 77 7.79 -5.58 -15.79
C LEU A 77 7.72 -4.47 -14.74
N SER A 78 8.85 -3.85 -14.37
CA SER A 78 8.88 -2.77 -13.39
C SER A 78 8.04 -1.58 -13.84
N ARG A 79 8.16 -1.14 -15.10
CA ARG A 79 7.32 -0.06 -15.65
C ARG A 79 5.84 -0.40 -15.57
N SER A 80 5.45 -1.61 -15.91
CA SER A 80 4.06 -2.06 -15.85
C SER A 80 3.53 -2.08 -14.42
N VAL A 81 4.32 -2.56 -13.46
CA VAL A 81 3.96 -2.58 -12.02
C VAL A 81 3.76 -1.15 -11.52
N PHE A 82 4.70 -0.24 -11.78
CA PHE A 82 4.62 1.17 -11.36
C PHE A 82 3.43 1.90 -11.96
N GLN A 83 3.23 1.79 -13.28
CA GLN A 83 2.13 2.48 -13.95
C GLN A 83 0.78 2.01 -13.43
N ARG A 84 0.59 0.70 -13.24
CA ARG A 84 -0.68 0.16 -12.72
C ARG A 84 -0.91 0.52 -11.27
N TRP A 85 0.14 0.51 -10.44
CA TRP A 85 0.06 0.97 -9.06
C TRP A 85 -0.34 2.45 -8.98
N ASN A 86 0.35 3.32 -9.70
CA ASN A 86 0.06 4.76 -9.71
C ASN A 86 -1.36 5.03 -10.21
N TYR A 87 -1.75 4.41 -11.31
CA TYR A 87 -3.09 4.57 -11.89
C TYR A 87 -4.19 4.15 -10.90
N LEU A 88 -4.03 3.00 -10.25
CA LEU A 88 -4.98 2.53 -9.24
C LEU A 88 -5.04 3.46 -8.03
N THR A 89 -3.89 3.92 -7.56
CA THR A 89 -3.81 4.83 -6.42
C THR A 89 -4.48 6.17 -6.72
N GLU A 90 -4.30 6.71 -7.92
CA GLU A 90 -4.96 7.94 -8.35
C GLU A 90 -6.49 7.78 -8.39
N GLN A 91 -6.99 6.67 -8.91
CA GLN A 91 -8.43 6.37 -8.92
C GLN A 91 -9.00 6.28 -7.50
N ALA A 92 -8.35 5.49 -6.63
CA ALA A 92 -8.79 5.29 -5.26
C ALA A 92 -8.72 6.58 -4.43
N LEU A 93 -7.66 7.36 -4.60
CA LEU A 93 -7.49 8.65 -3.93
C LEU A 93 -8.54 9.66 -4.40
N ARG A 94 -8.83 9.71 -5.70
CA ARG A 94 -9.88 10.57 -6.24
C ARG A 94 -11.25 10.22 -5.66
N ASP A 95 -11.61 8.93 -5.61
CA ASP A 95 -12.87 8.47 -5.03
C ASP A 95 -12.95 8.81 -3.54
N TYR A 96 -11.85 8.58 -2.79
CA TYR A 96 -11.74 8.94 -1.39
C TYR A 96 -11.92 10.44 -1.15
N VAL A 97 -11.24 11.29 -1.91
CA VAL A 97 -11.34 12.77 -1.79
C VAL A 97 -12.74 13.26 -2.12
N LEU A 98 -13.39 12.70 -3.13
CA LEU A 98 -14.77 13.07 -3.50
C LEU A 98 -15.80 12.62 -2.46
N LYS A 99 -15.50 11.57 -1.68
CA LYS A 99 -16.35 11.14 -0.56
C LYS A 99 -16.30 12.12 0.62
N TYR A 100 -15.16 12.78 0.84
CA TYR A 100 -14.95 13.67 1.98
C TYR A 100 -14.68 15.10 1.50
N ASP A 101 -15.72 15.91 1.40
CA ASP A 101 -15.71 17.28 0.83
C ASP A 101 -14.61 18.18 1.39
N ILE A 102 -14.26 18.02 2.66
CA ILE A 102 -13.18 18.78 3.33
C ILE A 102 -11.81 18.57 2.68
N LEU A 103 -11.64 17.51 1.90
CA LEU A 103 -10.40 17.19 1.20
C LEU A 103 -10.36 17.77 -0.22
N VAL A 104 -11.50 18.22 -0.76
CA VAL A 104 -11.58 18.77 -2.13
C VAL A 104 -10.77 20.06 -2.22
N GLY A 105 -9.94 20.17 -3.27
CA GLY A 105 -9.09 21.34 -3.52
C GLY A 105 -7.77 21.33 -2.74
N ARG A 106 -7.51 20.35 -1.87
CA ARG A 106 -6.22 20.19 -1.22
C ARG A 106 -5.18 19.60 -2.18
N ARG A 107 -3.91 19.93 -1.94
CA ARG A 107 -2.78 19.46 -2.77
C ARG A 107 -2.17 18.22 -2.16
N PHE A 108 -2.59 17.08 -2.69
CA PHE A 108 -2.04 15.78 -2.32
C PHE A 108 -0.98 15.33 -3.31
N GLN A 109 0.09 14.75 -2.78
CA GLN A 109 1.11 14.05 -3.54
C GLN A 109 1.23 12.62 -3.00
N HIS A 110 1.07 11.67 -3.89
CA HIS A 110 1.35 10.27 -3.60
C HIS A 110 2.85 10.04 -3.54
N THR A 111 3.31 9.42 -2.47
CA THR A 111 4.73 9.15 -2.25
C THR A 111 5.04 7.65 -2.36
N MET A 112 6.26 7.35 -2.26
CA MET A 112 7.01 6.10 -2.22
C MET A 112 6.20 4.83 -1.95
N ALA A 113 6.00 3.99 -2.97
CA ALA A 113 5.51 2.64 -2.77
C ALA A 113 6.59 1.75 -2.16
N LYS A 114 6.19 0.96 -1.17
CA LYS A 114 7.01 -0.01 -0.48
C LYS A 114 6.37 -1.39 -0.64
N LEU A 115 7.08 -2.32 -1.28
CA LEU A 115 6.69 -3.72 -1.36
C LEU A 115 7.20 -4.44 -0.13
N GLN A 116 6.36 -5.29 0.46
CA GLN A 116 6.70 -6.02 1.67
C GLN A 116 6.27 -7.49 1.55
N LYS A 117 7.16 -8.36 1.98
CA LYS A 117 6.88 -9.77 2.24
C LYS A 117 6.97 -10.00 3.75
N THR A 118 5.96 -10.64 4.31
CA THR A 118 5.88 -11.01 5.71
C THR A 118 5.73 -12.53 5.80
N GLU A 119 6.68 -13.21 6.42
CA GLU A 119 6.64 -14.65 6.61
C GLU A 119 5.72 -15.02 7.80
N PRO A 120 5.28 -16.28 7.92
CA PRO A 120 4.46 -16.74 9.04
C PRO A 120 5.05 -16.37 10.40
N GLY A 121 4.21 -15.83 11.28
CA GLY A 121 4.62 -15.35 12.61
C GLY A 121 5.34 -14.00 12.62
N GLN A 122 5.72 -13.45 11.48
CA GLN A 122 6.30 -12.12 11.35
C GLN A 122 5.21 -11.06 11.13
N GLY A 123 5.57 -9.79 11.18
CA GLY A 123 4.66 -8.67 10.92
C GLY A 123 5.09 -7.39 11.59
N TYR A 124 4.27 -6.36 11.46
CA TYR A 124 4.43 -5.12 12.19
C TYR A 124 3.46 -5.11 13.39
N HIS A 125 3.90 -5.75 14.48
CA HIS A 125 3.05 -6.02 15.64
C HIS A 125 2.90 -4.82 16.58
N ALA A 126 3.82 -3.86 16.51
CA ALA A 126 3.74 -2.65 17.32
C ALA A 126 2.58 -1.76 16.86
N TRP A 127 1.78 -1.29 17.83
CA TRP A 127 0.80 -0.25 17.57
C TRP A 127 1.51 1.03 17.14
N HIS A 128 1.16 1.56 15.98
CA HIS A 128 1.79 2.75 15.41
C HIS A 128 0.81 3.58 14.59
N TYR A 129 1.24 4.77 14.27
CA TYR A 129 0.57 5.67 13.31
C TYR A 129 1.62 6.25 12.37
N GLU A 130 1.20 6.78 11.22
CA GLU A 130 2.10 7.10 10.13
C GLU A 130 2.56 8.56 10.10
N SER A 131 1.77 9.51 10.63
CA SER A 131 2.10 10.93 10.70
C SER A 131 2.91 11.23 11.96
N THR A 132 4.22 11.10 11.88
CA THR A 132 5.14 11.33 13.00
C THR A 132 5.90 12.64 12.82
N PRO A 133 6.63 13.16 13.84
CA PRO A 133 7.50 14.32 13.68
C PRO A 133 8.54 14.17 12.56
N ALA A 134 8.95 12.95 12.23
CA ALA A 134 9.85 12.67 11.11
C ALA A 134 9.15 12.63 9.73
N ALA A 135 7.83 12.56 9.72
CA ALA A 135 7.01 12.51 8.49
C ALA A 135 5.70 13.30 8.69
N PRO A 136 5.76 14.61 8.94
CA PRO A 136 4.62 15.42 9.39
C PRO A 136 3.60 15.70 8.29
N TYR A 137 3.99 15.54 7.03
CA TYR A 137 3.11 15.80 5.87
C TYR A 137 2.25 14.62 5.46
N ARG A 138 2.47 13.42 6.00
CA ARG A 138 1.65 12.24 5.73
C ARG A 138 0.24 12.45 6.26
N LYS A 139 -0.74 12.42 5.37
CA LYS A 139 -2.17 12.60 5.71
C LYS A 139 -2.98 11.32 5.55
N LEU A 140 -2.68 10.56 4.50
CA LEU A 140 -3.34 9.29 4.25
C LEU A 140 -2.29 8.20 4.04
N ALA A 141 -2.57 7.02 4.56
CA ALA A 141 -1.87 5.80 4.21
C ALA A 141 -2.67 5.03 3.17
N THR A 142 -1.97 4.43 2.24
CA THR A 142 -2.54 3.54 1.24
C THR A 142 -1.90 2.17 1.35
N MET A 143 -2.69 1.12 1.16
CA MET A 143 -2.21 -0.25 1.22
C MET A 143 -3.01 -1.12 0.26
N ILE A 144 -2.36 -2.13 -0.34
CA ILE A 144 -3.05 -3.20 -1.06
C ILE A 144 -2.53 -4.55 -0.61
N TYR A 145 -3.45 -5.50 -0.41
CA TYR A 145 -3.10 -6.91 -0.24
C TYR A 145 -2.90 -7.55 -1.61
N LEU A 146 -1.75 -8.21 -1.79
CA LEU A 146 -1.42 -8.85 -3.07
C LEU A 146 -1.83 -10.33 -3.09
N ASN A 147 -2.03 -10.94 -1.92
CA ASN A 147 -2.52 -12.30 -1.78
C ASN A 147 -3.39 -12.46 -0.53
N ASP A 148 -4.11 -13.57 -0.43
CA ASP A 148 -5.01 -13.92 0.67
C ASP A 148 -5.01 -15.42 0.98
N ASN A 149 -4.01 -16.15 0.47
CA ASN A 149 -3.84 -17.60 0.68
C ASN A 149 -3.16 -17.93 2.01
N PHE A 150 -3.42 -17.14 3.06
CA PHE A 150 -2.92 -17.32 4.42
C PHE A 150 -4.03 -17.05 5.44
N GLU A 151 -3.87 -17.57 6.65
CA GLU A 151 -4.71 -17.25 7.79
C GLU A 151 -4.12 -16.06 8.57
N GLY A 152 -4.96 -15.27 9.24
CA GLY A 152 -4.52 -14.07 9.95
C GLY A 152 -4.15 -12.92 9.01
N GLY A 153 -3.11 -12.17 9.34
CA GLY A 153 -2.55 -11.13 8.48
C GLY A 153 -3.38 -9.85 8.34
N GLU A 154 -4.43 -9.67 9.14
CA GLU A 154 -5.30 -8.49 9.10
C GLU A 154 -4.54 -7.22 9.45
N THR A 155 -5.02 -6.08 8.96
CA THR A 155 -4.69 -4.77 9.50
C THR A 155 -5.70 -4.41 10.57
N GLU A 156 -5.25 -4.24 11.80
CA GLU A 156 -6.10 -3.98 12.96
C GLU A 156 -5.96 -2.53 13.42
N PHE A 157 -7.10 -1.86 13.61
CA PHE A 157 -7.20 -0.48 14.09
C PHE A 157 -7.65 -0.45 15.55
N LEU A 158 -6.83 0.17 16.40
CA LEU A 158 -7.02 0.14 17.85
C LEU A 158 -8.30 0.87 18.29
N TYR A 159 -8.43 2.14 17.90
CA TYR A 159 -9.53 2.99 18.37
C TYR A 159 -10.82 2.83 17.57
N GLN A 160 -10.74 2.34 16.33
CA GLN A 160 -11.89 2.02 15.51
C GLN A 160 -12.46 0.62 15.82
N HIS A 161 -11.75 -0.19 16.61
CA HIS A 161 -12.14 -1.56 16.97
C HIS A 161 -12.49 -2.42 15.75
N CYS A 162 -11.76 -2.25 14.67
CA CYS A 162 -11.99 -3.00 13.43
C CYS A 162 -10.73 -3.65 12.88
N ARG A 163 -10.93 -4.67 12.06
CA ARG A 163 -9.88 -5.38 11.33
C ARG A 163 -10.25 -5.43 9.86
N ILE A 164 -9.28 -5.13 9.02
CA ILE A 164 -9.42 -5.28 7.57
C ILE A 164 -8.91 -6.67 7.21
N THR A 165 -9.82 -7.52 6.80
CA THR A 165 -9.49 -8.88 6.34
C THR A 165 -8.76 -8.82 5.01
N PRO A 166 -7.60 -9.48 4.88
CA PRO A 166 -6.88 -9.61 3.62
C PRO A 166 -7.75 -10.20 2.51
N LYS A 167 -7.65 -9.62 1.32
CA LYS A 167 -8.21 -10.13 0.07
C LYS A 167 -7.32 -9.66 -1.06
N ALA A 168 -6.88 -10.56 -1.93
CA ALA A 168 -6.06 -10.20 -3.07
C ALA A 168 -6.73 -9.11 -3.91
N GLY A 169 -6.00 -8.03 -4.21
CA GLY A 169 -6.53 -6.86 -4.92
C GLY A 169 -7.36 -5.90 -4.06
N LYS A 170 -7.50 -6.12 -2.76
CA LYS A 170 -8.14 -5.15 -1.87
C LYS A 170 -7.19 -4.00 -1.57
N PHE A 171 -7.56 -2.80 -2.03
CA PHE A 171 -6.86 -1.56 -1.76
C PHE A 171 -7.56 -0.83 -0.59
N VAL A 172 -6.78 -0.23 0.30
CA VAL A 172 -7.29 0.43 1.51
C VAL A 172 -6.67 1.83 1.62
N ILE A 173 -7.49 2.82 1.98
CA ILE A 173 -7.05 4.18 2.34
C ILE A 173 -7.56 4.49 3.74
N PHE A 174 -6.69 5.08 4.58
CA PHE A 174 -7.04 5.56 5.91
C PHE A 174 -6.16 6.74 6.33
N PRO A 175 -6.60 7.59 7.29
CA PRO A 175 -5.81 8.70 7.80
C PRO A 175 -4.55 8.25 8.55
N CYS A 176 -3.50 9.07 8.49
CA CYS A 176 -2.20 8.81 9.11
C CYS A 176 -2.07 9.24 10.57
N ASP A 177 -3.05 9.94 11.11
CA ASP A 177 -3.04 10.54 12.44
C ASP A 177 -3.02 9.47 13.55
N TRP A 178 -2.60 9.86 14.76
CA TRP A 178 -2.56 8.98 15.94
C TRP A 178 -3.90 8.32 16.28
N SER A 179 -5.02 8.98 15.90
CA SER A 179 -6.37 8.42 16.08
C SER A 179 -6.61 7.15 15.26
N TRP A 180 -5.85 6.95 14.17
CA TRP A 180 -5.84 5.71 13.37
C TRP A 180 -4.63 4.83 13.69
N THR A 181 -4.29 4.73 14.98
CA THR A 181 -3.29 3.77 15.45
C THR A 181 -3.68 2.36 15.04
N HIS A 182 -2.76 1.69 14.37
CA HIS A 182 -3.00 0.37 13.79
C HIS A 182 -1.76 -0.53 13.89
N ARG A 183 -1.94 -1.81 13.57
CA ARG A 183 -0.87 -2.79 13.43
C ARG A 183 -1.18 -3.80 12.34
N GLY A 184 -0.14 -4.46 11.84
CA GLY A 184 -0.27 -5.64 10.98
C GLY A 184 -0.21 -6.92 11.81
N ASN A 185 -1.28 -7.70 11.83
CA ASN A 185 -1.28 -9.02 12.43
C ASN A 185 -0.43 -10.00 11.59
N PRO A 186 0.18 -11.03 12.20
CA PRO A 186 0.98 -12.00 11.47
C PRO A 186 0.12 -12.89 10.56
N PRO A 187 0.61 -13.25 9.38
CA PRO A 187 0.11 -14.43 8.70
C PRO A 187 0.52 -15.68 9.49
N LEU A 188 -0.31 -16.71 9.50
CA LEU A 188 -0.10 -17.88 10.35
C LEU A 188 0.54 -19.08 9.62
N ASN A 189 0.35 -19.20 8.31
CA ASN A 189 0.73 -20.40 7.56
C ASN A 189 1.47 -20.16 6.24
N ASN A 190 1.23 -19.06 5.55
CA ASN A 190 1.88 -18.71 4.27
C ASN A 190 2.37 -17.25 4.27
N ASP A 191 3.22 -16.91 3.32
CA ASP A 191 3.74 -15.56 3.16
C ASP A 191 2.64 -14.59 2.77
N LYS A 192 2.65 -13.42 3.39
CA LYS A 192 1.78 -12.28 3.08
C LYS A 192 2.56 -11.24 2.27
N TYR A 193 2.00 -10.80 1.16
CA TYR A 193 2.55 -9.73 0.34
C TYR A 193 1.61 -8.52 0.32
N ILE A 194 2.18 -7.33 0.53
CA ILE A 194 1.46 -6.06 0.47
C ILE A 194 2.29 -4.99 -0.23
N VAL A 195 1.62 -3.98 -0.76
CA VAL A 195 2.24 -2.69 -1.08
C VAL A 195 1.68 -1.67 -0.12
N THR A 196 2.53 -0.81 0.43
CA THR A 196 2.13 0.35 1.24
C THR A 196 2.75 1.61 0.68
N ALA A 197 2.02 2.73 0.80
CA ALA A 197 2.51 4.05 0.44
C ALA A 197 1.78 5.12 1.25
N TRP A 198 2.17 6.37 1.08
CA TRP A 198 1.56 7.49 1.78
C TRP A 198 1.13 8.57 0.80
N VAL A 199 0.16 9.34 1.22
CA VAL A 199 -0.27 10.56 0.55
C VAL A 199 0.08 11.73 1.46
N GLU A 200 0.92 12.62 0.95
CA GLU A 200 1.36 13.81 1.66
C GLU A 200 0.58 15.04 1.19
N GLU A 201 0.31 15.93 2.11
CA GLU A 201 -0.28 17.22 1.82
C GLU A 201 0.76 18.33 2.00
N TYR A 202 0.96 19.11 0.96
CA TYR A 202 1.89 20.23 0.98
C TYR A 202 1.14 21.56 1.04
N PRO A 203 1.69 22.55 1.75
CA PRO A 203 1.11 23.88 1.78
C PRO A 203 0.87 24.43 0.37
N THR A 204 -0.29 25.01 0.15
CA THR A 204 -0.56 25.74 -1.08
C THR A 204 0.25 27.05 -1.08
N PRO A 205 0.99 27.37 -2.15
CA PRO A 205 1.69 28.64 -2.22
C PRO A 205 0.71 29.80 -1.98
N GLY A 206 0.97 30.64 -0.97
CA GLY A 206 0.16 31.81 -0.65
C GLY A 206 -0.96 31.61 0.38
N GLN A 207 -1.03 30.45 1.05
CA GLN A 207 -1.85 30.25 2.26
C GLN A 207 -0.99 30.18 3.51
#